data_565870b8a151829d918358ecc8600017
#
_entry.id   565870b8a151829d918358ecc8600017
#
_cell.length_a   1.000
_cell.length_b   1.000
_cell.length_c   1.000
_cell.angle_alpha   90.00
_cell.angle_beta   90.00
_cell.angle_gamma   90.00
#
_symmetry.space_group_name_H-M   'P 1'
#
loop_
_entity.id
_entity.type
_entity.pdbx_description
1 polymer ?
#
loop_
_entity_poly.entity_id
_entity_poly.type
_entity_poly.pdbx_seq_one_letter_code
_entity_poly.pdbx_strand_id
1 'polypeptide(L)'
;VTAGRVWEYGKNSTTELFNIMRHDLETGETRSYIGGAGGAIVPTPSPDGRSMAYLKREDDKTVLYLKDLKTGIDRRLFVNMERDHQETFGSEGNFAYFDWMPDGKHIIFWSNGKFNRIDVDSLDIDIIPIRVVAEKQIQQPPRFSVDVAPDEFDIKMIRWASTSPTGKYIVYQALGKLYRKDMV
;
A
#
# COMPACT_ATOMS: atom_id res chain seq x y z
N VAL A 1 12.00 -18.02 -1.74
CA VAL A 1 11.80 -16.77 -2.49
C VAL A 1 11.20 -15.75 -1.56
N THR A 2 11.79 -14.57 -1.47
CA THR A 2 11.35 -13.48 -0.58
C THR A 2 11.24 -12.19 -1.36
N ALA A 3 10.39 -11.28 -0.90
CA ALA A 3 10.33 -9.91 -1.42
C ALA A 3 10.99 -8.97 -0.40
N GLY A 4 11.85 -8.08 -0.86
CA GLY A 4 12.52 -7.09 -0.05
C GLY A 4 12.18 -5.68 -0.51
N ARG A 5 12.10 -4.74 0.43
CA ARG A 5 11.87 -3.33 0.17
C ARG A 5 13.13 -2.53 0.46
N VAL A 6 13.51 -1.67 -0.47
CA VAL A 6 14.46 -0.60 -0.18
C VAL A 6 13.67 0.61 0.31
N TRP A 7 13.86 0.98 1.57
CA TRP A 7 13.19 2.14 2.16
C TRP A 7 13.91 3.42 1.74
N GLU A 8 13.24 4.28 0.99
CA GLU A 8 13.68 5.65 0.76
C GLU A 8 12.57 6.63 1.14
N TYR A 9 12.85 7.49 2.10
CA TYR A 9 11.93 8.50 2.59
C TYR A 9 11.72 9.59 1.51
N GLY A 10 10.47 9.87 1.14
CA GLY A 10 10.11 11.03 0.33
C GLY A 10 10.32 10.91 -1.17
N LYS A 11 10.60 9.73 -1.69
CA LYS A 11 10.60 9.49 -3.13
C LYS A 11 9.31 8.82 -3.56
N ASN A 12 8.53 9.49 -4.39
CA ASN A 12 7.55 8.84 -5.24
C ASN A 12 8.32 7.89 -6.15
N SER A 13 8.39 6.64 -5.77
CA SER A 13 9.23 5.69 -6.44
C SER A 13 8.55 5.20 -7.70
N THR A 14 9.01 5.69 -8.84
CA THR A 14 8.84 5.01 -10.13
C THR A 14 9.80 3.83 -10.27
N THR A 15 10.71 3.66 -9.30
CA THR A 15 11.70 2.60 -9.24
C THR A 15 11.20 1.42 -8.42
N GLU A 16 11.92 0.34 -8.46
CA GLU A 16 11.63 -0.92 -7.79
C GLU A 16 11.47 -0.74 -6.27
N LEU A 17 10.25 -0.90 -5.76
CA LEU A 17 9.98 -0.90 -4.32
C LEU A 17 10.24 -2.27 -3.70
N PHE A 18 9.89 -3.33 -4.41
CA PHE A 18 10.03 -4.72 -4.00
C PHE A 18 10.53 -5.56 -5.17
N ASN A 19 11.41 -6.50 -4.88
CA ASN A 19 11.89 -7.51 -5.82
C ASN A 19 11.69 -8.89 -5.24
N ILE A 20 11.26 -9.83 -6.08
CA ILE A 20 11.29 -11.24 -5.73
C ILE A 20 12.73 -11.73 -5.89
N MET A 21 13.31 -12.19 -4.78
CA MET A 21 14.66 -12.71 -4.74
C MET A 21 14.64 -14.24 -4.81
N ARG A 22 15.58 -14.81 -5.55
CA ARG A 22 15.83 -16.25 -5.57
C ARG A 22 17.13 -16.54 -4.82
N HIS A 23 17.04 -17.43 -3.85
CA HIS A 23 18.18 -17.94 -3.12
C HIS A 23 18.46 -19.39 -3.51
N ASP A 24 19.67 -19.68 -3.90
CA ASP A 24 20.13 -21.02 -4.23
C ASP A 24 20.69 -21.66 -2.94
N LEU A 25 20.11 -22.80 -2.56
CA LEU A 25 20.46 -23.48 -1.30
C LEU A 25 21.78 -24.26 -1.38
N GLU A 26 22.25 -24.58 -2.58
CA GLU A 26 23.50 -25.32 -2.79
C GLU A 26 24.70 -24.36 -2.82
N THR A 27 24.54 -23.25 -3.56
CA THR A 27 25.64 -22.28 -3.74
C THR A 27 25.62 -21.15 -2.72
N GLY A 28 24.48 -20.93 -2.05
CA GLY A 28 24.26 -19.80 -1.14
C GLY A 28 24.05 -18.46 -1.88
N GLU A 29 23.98 -18.46 -3.19
CA GLU A 29 23.82 -17.25 -3.99
C GLU A 29 22.39 -16.71 -3.89
N THR A 30 22.26 -15.41 -3.69
CA THR A 30 20.97 -14.70 -3.74
C THR A 30 20.98 -13.68 -4.87
N ARG A 31 19.97 -13.73 -5.75
CA ARG A 31 19.85 -12.81 -6.88
C ARG A 31 18.42 -12.32 -7.07
N SER A 32 18.25 -11.15 -7.66
CA SER A 32 16.95 -10.66 -8.10
C SER A 32 16.40 -11.59 -9.18
N TYR A 33 15.15 -12.00 -9.03
CA TYR A 33 14.51 -12.94 -9.93
C TYR A 33 13.36 -12.31 -10.73
N ILE A 34 12.50 -11.54 -10.08
CA ILE A 34 11.46 -10.73 -10.70
C ILE A 34 11.48 -9.36 -10.03
N GLY A 35 11.50 -8.31 -10.84
CA GLY A 35 11.54 -6.93 -10.40
C GLY A 35 11.20 -5.98 -11.54
N GLY A 36 11.84 -4.82 -11.55
CA GLY A 36 11.62 -3.77 -12.53
C GLY A 36 10.52 -2.80 -12.14
N ALA A 37 10.13 -1.92 -13.05
CA ALA A 37 9.12 -0.91 -12.79
C ALA A 37 7.83 -1.54 -12.21
N GLY A 38 7.33 -0.97 -11.11
CA GLY A 38 6.19 -1.49 -10.38
C GLY A 38 6.51 -2.59 -9.36
N GLY A 39 7.76 -3.04 -9.28
CA GLY A 39 8.19 -4.07 -8.33
C GLY A 39 7.54 -5.43 -8.55
N ALA A 40 7.76 -6.36 -7.63
CA ALA A 40 7.07 -7.65 -7.58
C ALA A 40 7.04 -8.18 -6.15
N ILE A 41 5.89 -8.71 -5.73
CA ILE A 41 5.63 -9.17 -4.37
C ILE A 41 4.81 -10.45 -4.33
N VAL A 42 4.71 -11.07 -3.16
CA VAL A 42 3.89 -12.26 -2.88
C VAL A 42 4.14 -13.40 -3.88
N PRO A 43 5.39 -13.88 -4.02
CA PRO A 43 5.69 -15.00 -4.90
C PRO A 43 5.07 -16.29 -4.38
N THR A 44 4.17 -16.88 -5.16
CA THR A 44 3.45 -18.11 -4.79
C THR A 44 3.61 -19.15 -5.90
N PRO A 45 4.51 -20.13 -5.72
CA PRO A 45 4.71 -21.21 -6.70
C PRO A 45 3.46 -22.07 -6.85
N SER A 46 3.20 -22.54 -8.07
CA SER A 46 2.17 -23.54 -8.32
C SER A 46 2.50 -24.87 -7.65
N PRO A 47 1.50 -25.72 -7.32
CA PRO A 47 1.72 -27.01 -6.68
C PRO A 47 2.65 -27.95 -7.47
N ASP A 48 2.66 -27.85 -8.78
CA ASP A 48 3.52 -28.63 -9.67
C ASP A 48 4.93 -28.01 -9.90
N GLY A 49 5.18 -26.81 -9.35
CA GLY A 49 6.44 -26.09 -9.47
C GLY A 49 6.76 -25.54 -10.86
N ARG A 50 5.81 -25.56 -11.81
CA ARG A 50 6.04 -25.08 -13.17
C ARG A 50 5.76 -23.60 -13.37
N SER A 51 4.94 -23.03 -12.54
CA SER A 51 4.52 -21.65 -12.62
C SER A 51 4.69 -20.93 -11.26
N MET A 52 4.70 -19.64 -11.30
CA MET A 52 4.69 -18.80 -10.10
C MET A 52 3.73 -17.65 -10.30
N ALA A 53 2.74 -17.55 -9.42
CA ALA A 53 1.88 -16.40 -9.33
C ALA A 53 2.53 -15.33 -8.44
N TYR A 54 2.32 -14.06 -8.77
CA TYR A 54 2.85 -12.93 -7.99
C TYR A 54 2.06 -11.65 -8.28
N LEU A 55 2.21 -10.66 -7.43
CA LEU A 55 1.60 -9.35 -7.61
C LEU A 55 2.64 -8.36 -8.15
N LYS A 56 2.18 -7.49 -9.04
CA LYS A 56 2.95 -6.39 -9.58
C LYS A 56 2.09 -5.14 -9.68
N ARG A 57 2.68 -3.98 -9.45
CA ARG A 57 2.03 -2.70 -9.70
C ARG A 57 2.11 -2.35 -11.19
N GLU A 58 0.98 -1.97 -11.77
CA GLU A 58 0.91 -1.34 -13.08
C GLU A 58 0.11 -0.06 -12.93
N ASP A 59 0.74 1.06 -13.24
CA ASP A 59 0.19 2.39 -13.00
C ASP A 59 -0.26 2.56 -11.54
N ASP A 60 -1.56 2.65 -11.28
CA ASP A 60 -2.18 2.79 -9.97
C ASP A 60 -2.84 1.49 -9.45
N LYS A 61 -2.61 0.36 -10.12
CA LYS A 61 -3.30 -0.91 -9.85
C LYS A 61 -2.37 -2.02 -9.43
N THR A 62 -2.88 -2.88 -8.56
CA THR A 62 -2.25 -4.16 -8.26
C THR A 62 -2.79 -5.22 -9.21
N VAL A 63 -1.89 -5.88 -9.92
CA VAL A 63 -2.18 -6.87 -10.95
C VAL A 63 -1.63 -8.23 -10.54
N LEU A 64 -2.44 -9.27 -10.66
CA LEU A 64 -2.00 -10.65 -10.48
C LEU A 64 -1.38 -11.16 -11.77
N TYR A 65 -0.15 -11.62 -11.67
CA TYR A 65 0.66 -12.19 -12.76
C TYR A 65 0.90 -13.68 -12.57
N LEU A 66 1.08 -14.35 -13.67
CA LEU A 66 1.59 -15.72 -13.73
C LEU A 66 2.87 -15.75 -14.57
N LYS A 67 3.92 -16.31 -14.00
CA LYS A 67 5.19 -16.60 -14.67
C LYS A 67 5.30 -18.08 -14.96
N ASP A 68 5.56 -18.44 -16.20
CA ASP A 68 6.04 -19.77 -16.57
C ASP A 68 7.52 -19.87 -16.21
N LEU A 69 7.85 -20.80 -15.32
CA LEU A 69 9.22 -20.92 -14.79
C LEU A 69 10.20 -21.56 -15.78
N LYS A 70 9.69 -22.25 -16.81
CA LYS A 70 10.51 -22.85 -17.86
C LYS A 70 10.86 -21.86 -18.95
N THR A 71 9.89 -21.10 -19.43
CA THR A 71 10.07 -20.15 -20.54
C THR A 71 10.45 -18.75 -20.07
N GLY A 72 10.15 -18.43 -18.80
CA GLY A 72 10.34 -17.09 -18.23
C GLY A 72 9.28 -16.08 -18.65
N ILE A 73 8.25 -16.51 -19.41
CA ILE A 73 7.19 -15.62 -19.91
C ILE A 73 6.22 -15.28 -18.78
N ASP A 74 5.89 -14.00 -18.69
CA ASP A 74 4.89 -13.47 -17.76
C ASP A 74 3.60 -13.13 -18.49
N ARG A 75 2.47 -13.41 -17.84
CA ARG A 75 1.16 -12.97 -18.33
C ARG A 75 0.28 -12.48 -17.18
N ARG A 76 -0.60 -11.55 -17.49
CA ARG A 76 -1.60 -11.05 -16.53
C ARG A 76 -2.70 -12.08 -16.36
N LEU A 77 -3.09 -12.34 -15.11
CA LEU A 77 -4.28 -13.11 -14.79
C LEU A 77 -5.45 -12.22 -14.44
N PHE A 78 -5.22 -11.20 -13.59
CA PHE A 78 -6.29 -10.33 -13.12
C PHE A 78 -5.77 -8.92 -12.80
N VAL A 79 -6.47 -7.88 -13.26
CA VAL A 79 -5.97 -6.49 -13.29
C VAL A 79 -6.50 -5.61 -12.14
N ASN A 80 -7.46 -6.07 -11.36
CA ASN A 80 -8.10 -5.29 -10.29
C ASN A 80 -8.11 -6.06 -8.98
N MET A 81 -6.93 -6.50 -8.52
CA MET A 81 -6.83 -7.24 -7.26
C MET A 81 -7.42 -6.43 -6.09
N GLU A 82 -6.87 -5.28 -5.86
CA GLU A 82 -7.32 -4.30 -4.88
C GLU A 82 -6.60 -2.98 -5.13
N ARG A 83 -6.97 -1.95 -4.35
CA ARG A 83 -6.27 -0.67 -4.35
C ARG A 83 -4.78 -0.88 -4.06
N ASP A 84 -3.96 -0.19 -4.82
CA ASP A 84 -2.52 -0.17 -4.58
C ASP A 84 -2.18 0.44 -3.21
N HIS A 85 -1.43 -0.32 -2.42
CA HIS A 85 -1.00 0.06 -1.07
C HIS A 85 0.52 0.23 -0.96
N GLN A 86 1.24 0.28 -2.05
CA GLN A 86 2.72 0.34 -2.03
C GLN A 86 3.26 1.58 -1.32
N GLU A 87 2.52 2.67 -1.31
CA GLU A 87 2.92 3.92 -0.66
C GLU A 87 2.35 4.09 0.75
N THR A 88 1.64 3.10 1.27
CA THR A 88 1.14 3.15 2.64
C THR A 88 2.21 2.73 3.65
N PHE A 89 2.13 3.27 4.87
CA PHE A 89 3.01 2.85 5.97
C PHE A 89 2.76 1.43 6.46
N GLY A 90 1.66 0.82 6.10
CA GLY A 90 1.35 -0.56 6.39
C GLY A 90 2.18 -1.49 5.52
N SER A 91 3.39 -1.79 5.96
CA SER A 91 4.37 -2.50 5.14
C SER A 91 4.11 -4.00 5.02
N GLU A 92 3.30 -4.58 5.88
CA GLU A 92 3.10 -6.04 5.92
C GLU A 92 1.62 -6.36 5.97
N GLY A 93 1.13 -7.11 4.96
CA GLY A 93 -0.23 -7.65 4.93
C GLY A 93 -1.32 -6.76 4.33
N ASN A 94 -0.98 -5.62 3.73
CA ASN A 94 -1.96 -4.75 3.06
C ASN A 94 -2.20 -5.11 1.59
N PHE A 95 -1.63 -6.19 1.12
CA PHE A 95 -1.85 -6.66 -0.24
C PHE A 95 -2.94 -7.73 -0.27
N ALA A 96 -3.77 -7.71 -1.30
CA ALA A 96 -4.74 -8.76 -1.52
C ALA A 96 -4.03 -10.11 -1.59
N TYR A 97 -4.33 -10.98 -0.65
CA TYR A 97 -3.77 -12.32 -0.62
C TYR A 97 -4.45 -13.20 -1.66
N PHE A 98 -3.66 -14.10 -2.22
CA PHE A 98 -4.13 -15.15 -3.11
C PHE A 98 -3.36 -16.44 -2.83
N ASP A 99 -3.92 -17.55 -3.23
CA ASP A 99 -3.26 -18.85 -3.11
C ASP A 99 -3.74 -19.80 -4.20
N TRP A 100 -2.90 -20.80 -4.51
CA TRP A 100 -3.24 -21.85 -5.44
C TRP A 100 -4.22 -22.85 -4.82
N MET A 101 -5.16 -23.30 -5.62
CA MET A 101 -5.87 -24.52 -5.29
C MET A 101 -4.96 -25.74 -5.51
N PRO A 102 -5.18 -26.84 -4.76
CA PRO A 102 -4.36 -28.04 -4.88
C PRO A 102 -4.37 -28.67 -6.29
N ASP A 103 -5.35 -28.34 -7.11
CA ASP A 103 -5.46 -28.82 -8.49
C ASP A 103 -4.42 -28.21 -9.44
N GLY A 104 -3.74 -27.13 -9.00
CA GLY A 104 -2.75 -26.41 -9.81
C GLY A 104 -3.32 -25.66 -11.01
N LYS A 105 -4.67 -25.58 -11.13
CA LYS A 105 -5.36 -24.92 -12.25
C LYS A 105 -6.07 -23.65 -11.84
N HIS A 106 -6.37 -23.52 -10.57
CA HIS A 106 -7.12 -22.38 -10.07
C HIS A 106 -6.35 -21.64 -9.00
N ILE A 107 -6.58 -20.32 -8.95
CA ILE A 107 -6.10 -19.44 -7.89
C ILE A 107 -7.31 -18.81 -7.21
N ILE A 108 -7.32 -18.85 -5.87
CA ILE A 108 -8.29 -18.13 -5.05
C ILE A 108 -7.68 -16.81 -4.62
N PHE A 109 -8.45 -15.74 -4.74
CA PHE A 109 -8.06 -14.41 -4.27
C PHE A 109 -9.28 -13.63 -3.80
N TRP A 110 -9.06 -12.60 -2.99
CA TRP A 110 -10.13 -11.67 -2.67
C TRP A 110 -9.94 -10.34 -3.41
N SER A 111 -11.04 -9.78 -3.86
CA SER A 111 -11.09 -8.49 -4.50
C SER A 111 -12.50 -7.89 -4.35
N ASN A 112 -12.57 -6.58 -4.10
CA ASN A 112 -13.84 -5.86 -3.92
C ASN A 112 -14.77 -6.52 -2.88
N GLY A 113 -14.22 -6.99 -1.77
CA GLY A 113 -14.98 -7.62 -0.68
C GLY A 113 -15.55 -9.01 -1.01
N LYS A 114 -15.06 -9.68 -2.05
CA LYS A 114 -15.50 -11.01 -2.49
C LYS A 114 -14.32 -11.95 -2.61
N PHE A 115 -14.56 -13.24 -2.36
CA PHE A 115 -13.65 -14.28 -2.77
C PHE A 115 -13.93 -14.69 -4.20
N ASN A 116 -12.89 -14.74 -5.00
CA ASN A 116 -12.92 -15.10 -6.40
C ASN A 116 -12.05 -16.32 -6.62
N ARG A 117 -12.40 -17.14 -7.58
CA ARG A 117 -11.61 -18.23 -8.11
C ARG A 117 -11.40 -17.99 -9.60
N ILE A 118 -10.15 -17.96 -10.04
CA ILE A 118 -9.79 -17.83 -11.46
C ILE A 118 -9.17 -19.12 -11.96
N ASP A 119 -9.60 -19.58 -13.13
CA ASP A 119 -8.90 -20.62 -13.89
C ASP A 119 -7.72 -19.97 -14.61
N VAL A 120 -6.52 -20.52 -14.41
CA VAL A 120 -5.30 -19.89 -14.92
C VAL A 120 -5.16 -20.00 -16.44
N ASP A 121 -5.82 -20.92 -17.09
CA ASP A 121 -5.73 -21.11 -18.55
C ASP A 121 -6.82 -20.33 -19.28
N SER A 122 -8.08 -20.50 -18.89
CA SER A 122 -9.23 -19.85 -19.55
C SER A 122 -9.43 -18.41 -19.10
N LEU A 123 -8.94 -18.04 -17.92
CA LEU A 123 -9.18 -16.77 -17.20
C LEU A 123 -10.64 -16.59 -16.77
N ASP A 124 -11.43 -17.65 -16.75
CA ASP A 124 -12.78 -17.62 -16.22
C ASP A 124 -12.76 -17.37 -14.70
N ILE A 125 -13.66 -16.52 -14.24
CA ILE A 125 -13.74 -16.11 -12.84
C ILE A 125 -15.09 -16.47 -12.25
N ASP A 126 -15.05 -17.22 -11.15
CA ASP A 126 -16.20 -17.56 -10.33
C ASP A 126 -16.14 -16.83 -8.97
N ILE A 127 -17.28 -16.30 -8.53
CA ILE A 127 -17.39 -15.75 -7.18
C ILE A 127 -17.72 -16.91 -6.21
N ILE A 128 -16.91 -17.03 -5.16
CA ILE A 128 -17.18 -17.97 -4.06
C ILE A 128 -18.12 -17.27 -3.07
N PRO A 129 -19.38 -17.71 -2.94
CA PRO A 129 -20.32 -17.08 -2.04
C PRO A 129 -19.93 -17.34 -0.57
N ILE A 130 -19.88 -16.29 0.23
CA ILE A 130 -19.69 -16.39 1.68
C ILE A 130 -20.86 -15.74 2.40
N ARG A 131 -21.21 -16.28 3.55
CA ARG A 131 -22.17 -15.68 4.48
C ARG A 131 -21.52 -15.54 5.85
N VAL A 132 -21.42 -14.32 6.32
CA VAL A 132 -20.93 -14.02 7.67
C VAL A 132 -22.11 -13.56 8.51
N VAL A 133 -22.30 -14.19 9.67
CA VAL A 133 -23.25 -13.72 10.69
C VAL A 133 -22.42 -13.32 11.90
N ALA A 134 -22.52 -12.06 12.30
CA ALA A 134 -21.80 -11.52 13.43
C ALA A 134 -22.75 -10.69 14.31
N GLU A 135 -22.65 -10.88 15.61
CA GLU A 135 -23.30 -10.03 16.61
C GLU A 135 -22.23 -9.15 17.26
N LYS A 136 -22.46 -7.86 17.25
CA LYS A 136 -21.55 -6.87 17.85
C LYS A 136 -22.31 -5.96 18.80
N GLN A 137 -21.78 -5.78 19.99
CA GLN A 137 -22.22 -4.70 20.87
C GLN A 137 -21.63 -3.39 20.37
N ILE A 138 -22.49 -2.45 19.99
CA ILE A 138 -22.09 -1.12 19.59
C ILE A 138 -22.27 -0.19 20.79
N GLN A 139 -21.15 0.31 21.30
CA GLN A 139 -21.16 1.36 22.31
C GLN A 139 -21.28 2.72 21.65
N GLN A 140 -22.10 3.59 22.20
CA GLN A 140 -22.06 5.00 21.79
C GLN A 140 -20.70 5.58 22.21
N PRO A 141 -19.91 6.10 21.25
CA PRO A 141 -18.69 6.78 21.62
C PRO A 141 -19.01 8.03 22.46
N PRO A 142 -18.18 8.39 23.44
CA PRO A 142 -18.33 9.65 24.15
C PRO A 142 -18.22 10.79 23.13
N ARG A 143 -19.32 11.46 22.90
CA ARG A 143 -19.36 12.66 22.04
C ARG A 143 -19.51 13.88 22.93
N PHE A 144 -18.54 14.77 22.86
CA PHE A 144 -18.64 16.09 23.41
C PHE A 144 -18.80 17.10 22.26
N SER A 145 -19.57 18.14 22.55
CA SER A 145 -19.74 19.21 21.58
C SER A 145 -18.43 19.95 21.39
N VAL A 146 -17.97 20.08 20.16
CA VAL A 146 -16.83 20.90 19.80
C VAL A 146 -17.36 22.00 18.89
N ASP A 147 -17.16 23.23 19.30
CA ASP A 147 -17.41 24.36 18.42
C ASP A 147 -16.28 24.41 17.38
N VAL A 148 -16.62 24.12 16.13
CA VAL A 148 -15.66 24.04 15.02
C VAL A 148 -15.25 25.41 14.51
N ALA A 149 -16.10 26.42 14.72
CA ALA A 149 -15.86 27.77 14.23
C ALA A 149 -16.30 28.81 15.28
N PRO A 150 -15.66 28.85 16.45
CA PRO A 150 -15.99 29.85 17.48
C PRO A 150 -15.71 31.27 16.96
N ASP A 151 -16.58 32.21 17.31
CA ASP A 151 -16.40 33.64 16.95
C ASP A 151 -15.12 34.23 17.56
N GLU A 152 -14.74 33.73 18.72
CA GLU A 152 -13.51 34.15 19.44
C GLU A 152 -12.72 32.93 19.88
N PHE A 153 -11.41 32.95 19.74
CA PHE A 153 -10.51 31.90 20.20
C PHE A 153 -9.10 32.42 20.47
N ASP A 154 -8.40 31.78 21.39
CA ASP A 154 -7.02 32.09 21.70
C ASP A 154 -6.06 31.57 20.62
N ILE A 155 -5.14 32.41 20.17
CA ILE A 155 -4.07 32.02 19.25
C ILE A 155 -3.05 31.20 20.02
N LYS A 156 -2.96 29.91 19.72
CA LYS A 156 -2.02 28.97 20.37
C LYS A 156 -0.60 29.03 19.80
N MET A 157 -0.42 29.60 18.61
CA MET A 157 0.88 29.63 17.94
C MET A 157 1.12 30.95 17.21
N ILE A 158 2.17 31.64 17.65
CA ILE A 158 2.73 32.83 17.01
C ILE A 158 4.04 32.41 16.35
N ARG A 159 4.27 32.80 15.10
CA ARG A 159 5.47 32.47 14.35
C ARG A 159 6.26 33.68 13.92
N TRP A 160 7.55 33.48 13.74
CA TRP A 160 8.49 34.44 13.15
C TRP A 160 8.45 35.84 13.79
N ALA A 161 8.43 35.86 15.11
CA ALA A 161 8.51 37.10 15.84
C ALA A 161 9.87 37.78 15.63
N SER A 162 9.88 39.06 15.23
CA SER A 162 11.08 39.84 15.00
C SER A 162 10.89 41.25 15.62
N THR A 163 11.92 41.77 16.26
CA THR A 163 11.92 43.12 16.83
C THR A 163 12.32 44.16 15.80
N SER A 164 11.74 45.35 15.92
CA SER A 164 12.26 46.50 15.15
C SER A 164 13.69 46.86 15.55
N PRO A 165 14.50 47.48 14.66
CA PRO A 165 15.85 47.94 15.02
C PRO A 165 15.93 48.85 16.21
N THR A 166 14.86 49.56 16.48
CA THR A 166 14.77 50.51 17.62
C THR A 166 14.17 49.90 18.88
N GLY A 167 13.76 48.60 18.82
CA GLY A 167 13.10 47.92 19.96
C GLY A 167 11.70 48.42 20.30
N LYS A 168 11.13 49.32 19.52
CA LYS A 168 9.83 49.94 19.86
C LYS A 168 8.62 49.05 19.57
N TYR A 169 8.74 48.08 18.64
CA TYR A 169 7.65 47.17 18.28
C TYR A 169 8.18 45.81 17.84
N ILE A 170 7.31 44.84 17.88
CA ILE A 170 7.53 43.52 17.30
C ILE A 170 6.58 43.30 16.12
N VAL A 171 7.05 42.56 15.14
CA VAL A 171 6.24 42.02 14.04
C VAL A 171 6.20 40.51 14.19
N TYR A 172 5.06 39.92 14.01
CA TYR A 172 4.88 38.47 14.10
C TYR A 172 3.79 38.00 13.15
N GLN A 173 3.81 36.73 12.83
CA GLN A 173 2.75 36.06 12.06
C GLN A 173 1.81 35.29 12.96
N ALA A 174 0.51 35.45 12.73
CA ALA A 174 -0.54 34.63 13.28
C ALA A 174 -1.69 34.52 12.27
N LEU A 175 -2.37 33.36 12.21
CA LEU A 175 -3.54 33.13 11.34
C LEU A 175 -3.33 33.55 9.87
N GLY A 176 -2.14 33.31 9.32
CA GLY A 176 -1.80 33.68 7.95
C GLY A 176 -1.60 35.17 7.68
N LYS A 177 -1.63 36.03 8.71
CA LYS A 177 -1.44 37.47 8.61
C LYS A 177 -0.23 37.94 9.43
N LEU A 178 0.33 39.09 9.05
CA LEU A 178 1.35 39.76 9.80
C LEU A 178 0.71 40.82 10.76
N TYR A 179 1.18 40.80 11.95
CA TYR A 179 0.75 41.74 13.00
C TYR A 179 1.94 42.52 13.53
N ARG A 180 1.67 43.73 13.92
CA ARG A 180 2.61 44.59 14.65
C ARG A 180 2.04 44.86 16.04
N LYS A 181 2.88 44.76 17.05
CA LYS A 181 2.57 45.16 18.44
C LYS A 181 3.65 46.06 18.95
N ASP A 182 3.24 47.22 19.50
CA ASP A 182 4.15 48.15 20.17
C ASP A 182 4.59 47.58 21.52
N MET A 183 5.84 47.80 21.88
CA MET A 183 6.50 47.19 23.04
C MET A 183 6.37 48.07 24.33
N VAL A 184 5.75 49.21 24.22
CA VAL A 184 5.55 50.15 25.34
C VAL A 184 4.07 50.35 25.57
#